data_44e6a058cee88a004c93c6c90733c5e6
#
_entry.id   44e6a058cee88a004c93c6c90733c5e6
#
_cell.length_a   1.000
_cell.length_b   1.000
_cell.length_c   1.000
_cell.angle_alpha   90.00
_cell.angle_beta   90.00
_cell.angle_gamma   90.00
#
_symmetry.space_group_name_H-M   'P 1'
#
loop_
_entity.id
_entity.type
_entity.pdbx_description
1 polymer ?
#
loop_
_entity_poly.entity_id
_entity_poly.type
_entity_poly.pdbx_seq_one_letter_code
_entity_poly.pdbx_strand_id
1 'polypeptide(L)'
;MSAIRKLVWLVLILGSVSWRAEAAVSIDITRGRVEPMPVAVTDFGAGDPAQQQIGREVSTVIAADLERSGLFKPLDKAGFLQQLPSLDVQPRFPDWRTLAAQALVQGAIEPQPNGQIRISFRLWDVFGGQQMVGQAYVTQPENWRRVAHIIADQVYTAITGETGYFDTRVVYIAESGPAIKRIKRLAIMDQDGANHRYLTDGSNLVLTPRFSPTAQEITYLSYFRDVPRVYLFNIDTGRQEVLGDFPGMTYAPRFSPDGNAVIFSMATDGNSDIYAMDLRTRRATRITDHPAIDTSPSFSPRADQIVFNSDRGGSQQLYTMNADGTNVQRISFGQGKYGTPVWSPRGDLIAFTRINQGNFYVGVMRPDGGGERLLAQGFLVEAPTWSPNGRVLMYFAQSPTRADGSGGRTRLFSIDLTGYNQREILTPQDASDPAWSPLIP
;
A
#
# COMPACT_ATOMS: atom_id res chain seq x y z
N MET A 1 63.71 -3.09 65.01
CA MET A 1 62.32 -3.10 65.55
C MET A 1 61.36 -2.73 64.41
N SER A 2 60.86 -3.74 63.82
CA SER A 2 60.07 -3.63 62.52
C SER A 2 58.70 -4.18 62.78
N ALA A 3 57.63 -3.31 62.57
CA ALA A 3 56.26 -3.68 62.71
C ALA A 3 55.66 -3.96 61.29
N ILE A 4 55.37 -5.22 61.04
CA ILE A 4 54.73 -5.70 59.81
C ILE A 4 53.26 -5.45 59.92
N ARG A 5 52.72 -4.55 59.03
CA ARG A 5 51.26 -4.33 58.80
C ARG A 5 50.81 -5.36 57.82
N LYS A 6 49.93 -6.28 58.20
CA LYS A 6 49.18 -7.17 57.34
C LYS A 6 47.98 -6.39 56.72
N LEU A 7 47.98 -6.20 55.40
CA LEU A 7 46.88 -5.63 54.65
C LEU A 7 45.97 -6.78 54.19
N VAL A 8 44.74 -6.82 54.74
CA VAL A 8 43.69 -7.78 54.34
C VAL A 8 42.93 -7.18 53.15
N TRP A 9 43.08 -7.79 51.98
CA TRP A 9 42.23 -7.44 50.80
C TRP A 9 40.90 -8.16 50.91
N LEU A 10 39.80 -7.38 51.09
CA LEU A 10 38.40 -7.84 50.98
C LEU A 10 38.01 -7.78 49.51
N VAL A 11 37.95 -8.92 48.81
CA VAL A 11 37.44 -9.00 47.43
C VAL A 11 35.91 -9.05 47.50
N LEU A 12 35.27 -7.92 47.18
CA LEU A 12 33.84 -7.84 46.96
C LEU A 12 33.54 -8.43 45.57
N ILE A 13 33.01 -9.66 45.51
CA ILE A 13 32.44 -10.26 44.33
C ILE A 13 31.05 -9.62 44.12
N LEU A 14 30.98 -8.57 43.31
CA LEU A 14 29.73 -8.06 42.75
C LEU A 14 29.24 -9.07 41.69
N GLY A 15 28.35 -9.96 42.10
CA GLY A 15 27.60 -10.79 41.18
C GLY A 15 26.73 -9.89 40.27
N SER A 16 27.18 -9.64 39.04
CA SER A 16 26.35 -9.03 37.98
C SER A 16 25.27 -10.04 37.64
N VAL A 17 24.08 -9.84 38.23
CA VAL A 17 22.85 -10.44 37.72
C VAL A 17 22.56 -9.77 36.38
N SER A 18 23.06 -10.38 35.30
CA SER A 18 22.62 -10.00 33.95
C SER A 18 21.14 -10.40 33.81
N TRP A 19 20.27 -9.44 34.00
CA TRP A 19 18.90 -9.54 33.54
C TRP A 19 19.00 -9.69 32.03
N ARG A 20 18.73 -10.88 31.50
CA ARG A 20 18.44 -11.07 30.11
C ARG A 20 17.12 -10.36 29.90
N ALA A 21 17.16 -9.18 29.29
CA ALA A 21 15.97 -8.61 28.66
C ALA A 21 15.53 -9.66 27.61
N GLU A 22 14.45 -10.36 27.89
CA GLU A 22 13.80 -11.22 26.91
C GLU A 22 13.41 -10.28 25.78
N ALA A 23 13.90 -10.55 24.55
CA ALA A 23 13.64 -9.69 23.41
C ALA A 23 12.12 -9.66 23.17
N ALA A 24 11.54 -8.46 23.15
CA ALA A 24 10.14 -8.28 22.82
C ALA A 24 9.83 -8.95 21.47
N VAL A 25 8.63 -9.50 21.33
CA VAL A 25 8.16 -10.13 20.09
C VAL A 25 8.32 -9.16 18.92
N SER A 26 9.10 -9.52 17.91
CA SER A 26 9.34 -8.71 16.72
C SER A 26 9.59 -9.59 15.49
N ILE A 27 9.27 -9.08 14.30
CA ILE A 27 9.55 -9.72 13.02
C ILE A 27 10.70 -8.98 12.33
N ASP A 28 11.78 -9.69 12.00
CA ASP A 28 12.84 -9.15 11.15
C ASP A 28 12.43 -9.27 9.67
N ILE A 29 11.91 -8.18 9.13
CA ILE A 29 11.42 -8.08 7.74
C ILE A 29 12.53 -7.78 6.72
N THR A 30 13.80 -7.75 7.15
CA THR A 30 14.93 -7.53 6.23
C THR A 30 15.37 -8.80 5.52
N ARG A 31 14.94 -9.97 6.01
CA ARG A 31 15.22 -11.28 5.42
C ARG A 31 14.32 -11.59 4.24
N GLY A 32 14.86 -12.21 3.21
CA GLY A 32 14.16 -12.48 1.94
C GLY A 32 12.97 -13.46 2.02
N ARG A 33 12.86 -14.25 3.08
CA ARG A 33 11.70 -15.11 3.39
C ARG A 33 11.49 -15.09 4.90
N VAL A 34 10.33 -14.63 5.31
CA VAL A 34 9.92 -14.61 6.73
C VAL A 34 8.85 -15.67 6.92
N GLU A 35 9.01 -16.52 7.91
CA GLU A 35 7.92 -17.40 8.34
C GLU A 35 6.85 -16.55 9.04
N PRO A 36 5.57 -16.62 8.59
CA PRO A 36 4.53 -15.78 9.17
C PRO A 36 4.33 -16.06 10.67
N MET A 37 4.35 -15.00 11.49
CA MET A 37 4.20 -15.05 12.93
C MET A 37 2.79 -15.48 13.34
N PRO A 38 2.61 -16.55 14.14
CA PRO A 38 1.31 -16.91 14.67
C PRO A 38 0.78 -15.81 15.62
N VAL A 39 -0.41 -15.28 15.31
CA VAL A 39 -1.09 -14.25 16.09
C VAL A 39 -2.51 -14.70 16.45
N ALA A 40 -2.89 -14.54 17.72
CA ALA A 40 -4.27 -14.75 18.15
C ALA A 40 -5.00 -13.39 18.13
N VAL A 41 -6.17 -13.35 17.48
CA VAL A 41 -7.07 -12.17 17.49
C VAL A 41 -8.41 -12.64 18.05
N THR A 42 -8.72 -12.25 19.30
CA THR A 42 -9.98 -12.63 19.94
C THR A 42 -11.13 -11.78 19.43
N ASP A 43 -12.36 -12.29 19.53
CA ASP A 43 -13.52 -11.44 19.32
C ASP A 43 -13.53 -10.32 20.35
N PHE A 44 -13.85 -9.10 19.92
CA PHE A 44 -13.93 -7.97 20.82
C PHE A 44 -15.20 -8.08 21.65
N GLY A 45 -15.03 -8.12 22.97
CA GLY A 45 -16.15 -8.28 23.91
C GLY A 45 -17.09 -7.07 23.90
N ALA A 46 -18.39 -7.31 24.09
CA ALA A 46 -19.40 -6.26 24.15
C ALA A 46 -20.60 -6.68 24.98
N GLY A 47 -21.32 -5.69 25.52
CA GLY A 47 -22.44 -5.92 26.43
C GLY A 47 -23.75 -6.31 25.74
N ASP A 48 -23.97 -5.88 24.49
CA ASP A 48 -25.23 -6.16 23.76
C ASP A 48 -24.98 -6.93 22.45
N PRO A 49 -26.01 -7.63 21.92
CA PRO A 49 -25.86 -8.48 20.74
C PRO A 49 -25.41 -7.74 19.47
N ALA A 50 -25.84 -6.49 19.25
CA ALA A 50 -25.46 -5.72 18.06
C ALA A 50 -23.97 -5.34 18.12
N GLN A 51 -23.48 -4.92 19.28
CA GLN A 51 -22.07 -4.62 19.50
C GLN A 51 -21.22 -5.89 19.49
N GLN A 52 -21.72 -7.02 19.96
CA GLN A 52 -21.04 -8.32 19.83
C GLN A 52 -20.84 -8.70 18.36
N GLN A 53 -21.79 -8.39 17.47
CA GLN A 53 -21.62 -8.60 16.04
C GLN A 53 -20.49 -7.70 15.50
N ILE A 54 -20.48 -6.40 15.83
CA ILE A 54 -19.39 -5.50 15.45
C ILE A 54 -18.05 -6.02 16.03
N GLY A 55 -18.03 -6.54 17.26
CA GLY A 55 -16.84 -7.10 17.89
C GLY A 55 -16.23 -8.28 17.11
N ARG A 56 -17.08 -9.18 16.59
CA ARG A 56 -16.65 -10.27 15.70
C ARG A 56 -16.15 -9.77 14.36
N GLU A 57 -16.81 -8.76 13.79
CA GLU A 57 -16.42 -8.17 12.50
C GLU A 57 -15.10 -7.41 12.60
N VAL A 58 -14.89 -6.62 13.66
CA VAL A 58 -13.62 -5.92 13.94
C VAL A 58 -12.47 -6.93 14.01
N SER A 59 -12.61 -7.97 14.82
CA SER A 59 -11.55 -8.99 14.96
C SER A 59 -11.28 -9.76 13.67
N THR A 60 -12.30 -9.97 12.84
CA THR A 60 -12.18 -10.62 11.52
C THR A 60 -11.39 -9.73 10.55
N VAL A 61 -11.68 -8.44 10.51
CA VAL A 61 -10.94 -7.48 9.65
C VAL A 61 -9.49 -7.37 10.09
N ILE A 62 -9.22 -7.23 11.40
CA ILE A 62 -7.85 -7.18 11.93
C ILE A 62 -7.06 -8.43 11.52
N ALA A 63 -7.65 -9.61 11.72
CA ALA A 63 -6.99 -10.87 11.35
C ALA A 63 -6.72 -10.95 9.84
N ALA A 64 -7.68 -10.57 9.00
CA ALA A 64 -7.53 -10.57 7.55
C ALA A 64 -6.46 -9.59 7.06
N ASP A 65 -6.37 -8.40 7.64
CA ASP A 65 -5.34 -7.41 7.32
C ASP A 65 -3.94 -7.91 7.69
N LEU A 66 -3.77 -8.41 8.90
CA LEU A 66 -2.50 -8.97 9.35
C LEU A 66 -2.06 -10.14 8.45
N GLU A 67 -2.97 -11.05 8.11
CA GLU A 67 -2.70 -12.15 7.18
C GLU A 67 -2.34 -11.67 5.78
N ARG A 68 -3.00 -10.61 5.30
CA ARG A 68 -2.76 -10.01 3.98
C ARG A 68 -1.34 -9.48 3.83
N SER A 69 -0.72 -9.03 4.92
CA SER A 69 0.66 -8.57 4.89
C SER A 69 1.68 -9.70 4.58
N GLY A 70 1.29 -10.97 4.74
CA GLY A 70 2.19 -12.11 4.61
C GLY A 70 3.13 -12.31 5.80
N LEU A 71 3.12 -11.42 6.78
CA LEU A 71 4.00 -11.45 7.95
C LEU A 71 3.36 -12.13 9.16
N PHE A 72 2.03 -12.30 9.16
CA PHE A 72 1.28 -12.88 10.26
C PHE A 72 0.44 -14.06 9.79
N LYS A 73 0.25 -15.00 10.70
CA LYS A 73 -0.65 -16.15 10.55
C LYS A 73 -1.68 -16.12 11.68
N PRO A 74 -2.88 -15.56 11.45
CA PRO A 74 -3.95 -15.64 12.44
C PRO A 74 -4.28 -17.09 12.80
N LEU A 75 -4.45 -17.33 14.08
CA LEU A 75 -4.84 -18.63 14.61
C LEU A 75 -6.36 -18.82 14.54
N ASP A 76 -6.80 -20.05 14.31
CA ASP A 76 -8.22 -20.40 14.30
C ASP A 76 -8.84 -20.18 15.69
N LYS A 77 -9.86 -19.34 15.76
CA LYS A 77 -10.58 -19.01 16.99
C LYS A 77 -11.25 -20.22 17.64
N ALA A 78 -11.62 -21.24 16.85
CA ALA A 78 -12.21 -22.48 17.38
C ALA A 78 -11.27 -23.24 18.33
N GLY A 79 -9.96 -23.03 18.20
CA GLY A 79 -8.95 -23.61 19.09
C GLY A 79 -8.68 -22.83 20.37
N PHE A 80 -9.30 -21.66 20.60
CA PHE A 80 -8.98 -20.82 21.75
C PHE A 80 -9.46 -21.41 23.07
N LEU A 81 -8.54 -21.62 24.01
CA LEU A 81 -8.80 -22.22 25.32
C LEU A 81 -9.36 -21.21 26.35
N GLN A 82 -9.24 -19.92 26.08
CA GLN A 82 -9.72 -18.84 26.94
C GLN A 82 -10.58 -17.87 26.14
N GLN A 83 -11.72 -17.50 26.70
CA GLN A 83 -12.54 -16.39 26.24
C GLN A 83 -12.11 -15.11 26.98
N LEU A 84 -12.01 -13.99 26.23
CA LEU A 84 -11.60 -12.69 26.76
C LEU A 84 -12.73 -11.66 26.48
N PRO A 85 -13.84 -11.68 27.25
CA PRO A 85 -15.03 -10.88 26.97
C PRO A 85 -14.88 -9.39 27.32
N SER A 86 -13.83 -9.02 28.03
CA SER A 86 -13.50 -7.61 28.33
C SER A 86 -12.00 -7.44 28.50
N LEU A 87 -11.54 -6.19 28.51
CA LEU A 87 -10.14 -5.87 28.78
C LEU A 87 -9.72 -6.07 30.24
N ASP A 88 -10.68 -6.22 31.17
CA ASP A 88 -10.39 -6.50 32.59
C ASP A 88 -9.96 -7.94 32.83
N VAL A 89 -10.30 -8.85 31.89
CA VAL A 89 -9.90 -10.24 31.95
C VAL A 89 -8.46 -10.37 31.45
N GLN A 90 -7.55 -10.68 32.38
CA GLN A 90 -6.15 -10.89 32.02
C GLN A 90 -5.95 -12.21 31.25
N PRO A 91 -5.16 -12.21 30.14
CA PRO A 91 -4.83 -13.43 29.43
C PRO A 91 -4.05 -14.43 30.30
N ARG A 92 -4.47 -15.69 30.23
CA ARG A 92 -3.68 -16.80 30.79
C ARG A 92 -2.65 -17.23 29.76
N PHE A 93 -1.49 -16.60 29.75
CA PHE A 93 -0.46 -16.78 28.73
C PHE A 93 -0.05 -18.25 28.47
N PRO A 94 -0.02 -19.17 29.46
CA PRO A 94 0.23 -20.59 29.18
C PRO A 94 -0.73 -21.20 28.17
N ASP A 95 -2.03 -20.84 28.21
CA ASP A 95 -3.03 -21.34 27.27
C ASP A 95 -2.71 -20.91 25.84
N TRP A 96 -2.32 -19.66 25.66
CA TRP A 96 -1.93 -19.08 24.36
C TRP A 96 -0.60 -19.63 23.83
N ARG A 97 0.36 -19.91 24.72
CA ARG A 97 1.63 -20.56 24.35
C ARG A 97 1.39 -21.99 23.84
N THR A 98 0.45 -22.73 24.42
CA THR A 98 0.05 -24.07 23.94
C THR A 98 -0.44 -24.04 22.49
N LEU A 99 -1.05 -22.94 22.06
CA LEU A 99 -1.48 -22.70 20.68
C LEU A 99 -0.36 -22.14 19.79
N ALA A 100 0.85 -22.02 20.31
CA ALA A 100 1.98 -21.40 19.65
C ALA A 100 1.77 -19.91 19.26
N ALA A 101 0.79 -19.22 19.87
CA ALA A 101 0.61 -17.79 19.67
C ALA A 101 1.85 -17.03 20.17
N GLN A 102 2.39 -16.14 19.34
CA GLN A 102 3.49 -15.24 19.75
C GLN A 102 2.94 -13.89 20.20
N ALA A 103 1.89 -13.42 19.55
CA ALA A 103 1.18 -12.19 19.89
C ALA A 103 -0.32 -12.47 20.07
N LEU A 104 -0.97 -11.67 20.93
CA LEU A 104 -2.41 -11.77 21.20
C LEU A 104 -3.03 -10.38 21.15
N VAL A 105 -4.06 -10.21 20.32
CA VAL A 105 -4.90 -9.03 20.24
C VAL A 105 -6.20 -9.30 21.01
N GLN A 106 -6.46 -8.52 22.04
CA GLN A 106 -7.67 -8.54 22.87
C GLN A 106 -8.37 -7.20 22.72
N GLY A 107 -9.71 -7.19 22.63
CA GLY A 107 -10.44 -5.94 22.49
C GLY A 107 -11.82 -5.96 23.17
N ALA A 108 -12.39 -4.76 23.28
CA ALA A 108 -13.74 -4.54 23.80
C ALA A 108 -14.44 -3.39 23.08
N ILE A 109 -15.76 -3.46 23.00
CA ILE A 109 -16.63 -2.41 22.46
C ILE A 109 -17.58 -1.96 23.56
N GLU A 110 -17.64 -0.66 23.78
CA GLU A 110 -18.47 -0.03 24.80
C GLU A 110 -19.36 1.06 24.16
N PRO A 111 -20.67 1.08 24.44
CA PRO A 111 -21.54 2.16 24.00
C PRO A 111 -21.16 3.47 24.69
N GLN A 112 -21.34 4.58 23.98
CA GLN A 112 -21.19 5.92 24.51
C GLN A 112 -22.55 6.62 24.59
N PRO A 113 -22.77 7.55 25.57
CA PRO A 113 -24.06 8.20 25.80
C PRO A 113 -24.60 8.96 24.56
N ASN A 114 -23.71 9.39 23.64
CA ASN A 114 -24.05 10.15 22.44
C ASN A 114 -24.34 9.26 21.20
N GLY A 115 -24.53 7.96 21.39
CA GLY A 115 -24.76 7.00 20.31
C GLY A 115 -23.48 6.52 19.58
N GLN A 116 -22.33 7.05 19.95
CA GLN A 116 -21.03 6.53 19.47
C GLN A 116 -20.67 5.21 20.16
N ILE A 117 -19.65 4.55 19.65
CA ILE A 117 -19.02 3.40 20.28
C ILE A 117 -17.54 3.71 20.56
N ARG A 118 -17.06 3.15 21.67
CA ARG A 118 -15.64 3.13 22.00
C ARG A 118 -15.11 1.73 21.72
N ILE A 119 -14.13 1.62 20.83
CA ILE A 119 -13.42 0.39 20.48
C ILE A 119 -12.04 0.47 21.12
N SER A 120 -11.76 -0.41 22.05
CA SER A 120 -10.50 -0.46 22.79
C SER A 120 -9.79 -1.78 22.51
N PHE A 121 -8.44 -1.76 22.45
CA PHE A 121 -7.66 -2.98 22.28
C PHE A 121 -6.38 -2.97 23.10
N ARG A 122 -5.85 -4.18 23.34
CA ARG A 122 -4.51 -4.44 23.85
C ARG A 122 -3.81 -5.47 22.99
N LEU A 123 -2.55 -5.21 22.71
CA LEU A 123 -1.62 -6.17 22.10
C LEU A 123 -0.69 -6.70 23.19
N TRP A 124 -0.59 -8.02 23.28
CA TRP A 124 0.22 -8.72 24.25
C TRP A 124 1.35 -9.50 23.57
N ASP A 125 2.55 -9.43 24.13
CA ASP A 125 3.59 -10.42 23.93
C ASP A 125 3.26 -11.65 24.78
N VAL A 126 2.97 -12.78 24.12
CA VAL A 126 2.51 -13.99 24.80
C VAL A 126 3.66 -14.66 25.58
N PHE A 127 4.87 -14.60 25.08
CA PHE A 127 6.04 -15.21 25.75
C PHE A 127 6.57 -14.32 26.87
N GLY A 128 6.72 -13.03 26.63
CA GLY A 128 7.11 -12.07 27.65
C GLY A 128 6.02 -11.76 28.69
N GLY A 129 4.76 -12.09 28.40
CA GLY A 129 3.63 -11.84 29.30
C GLY A 129 3.36 -10.35 29.54
N GLN A 130 3.74 -9.49 28.60
CA GLN A 130 3.66 -8.03 28.74
C GLN A 130 2.77 -7.40 27.66
N GLN A 131 2.09 -6.31 28.05
CA GLN A 131 1.36 -5.50 27.10
C GLN A 131 2.34 -4.64 26.28
N MET A 132 2.26 -4.77 24.95
CA MET A 132 3.06 -4.00 24.00
C MET A 132 2.39 -2.67 23.65
N VAL A 133 1.07 -2.70 23.36
CA VAL A 133 0.26 -1.54 22.97
C VAL A 133 -1.10 -1.66 23.60
N GLY A 134 -1.72 -0.51 23.94
CA GLY A 134 -3.12 -0.41 24.35
C GLY A 134 -3.65 0.95 23.96
N GLN A 135 -4.74 0.99 23.19
CA GLN A 135 -5.38 2.22 22.71
C GLN A 135 -6.90 2.06 22.64
N ALA A 136 -7.59 3.19 22.55
CA ALA A 136 -9.04 3.26 22.41
C ALA A 136 -9.43 4.35 21.40
N TYR A 137 -10.45 4.05 20.59
CA TYR A 137 -10.98 4.95 19.57
C TYR A 137 -12.47 5.15 19.79
N VAL A 138 -12.95 6.39 19.71
CA VAL A 138 -14.38 6.73 19.76
C VAL A 138 -14.83 7.09 18.35
N THR A 139 -15.88 6.43 17.88
CA THR A 139 -16.38 6.62 16.51
C THR A 139 -17.89 6.37 16.42
N GLN A 140 -18.50 6.75 15.29
CA GLN A 140 -19.85 6.33 14.97
C GLN A 140 -19.87 4.83 14.66
N PRO A 141 -20.94 4.09 14.99
CA PRO A 141 -21.01 2.64 14.79
C PRO A 141 -20.67 2.19 13.36
N GLU A 142 -21.11 2.93 12.35
CA GLU A 142 -20.87 2.64 10.92
C GLU A 142 -19.40 2.74 10.51
N ASN A 143 -18.56 3.42 11.28
CA ASN A 143 -17.12 3.59 10.99
C ASN A 143 -16.23 2.52 11.67
N TRP A 144 -16.84 1.49 12.27
CA TRP A 144 -16.10 0.43 13.00
C TRP A 144 -15.00 -0.21 12.14
N ARG A 145 -15.26 -0.36 10.82
CA ARG A 145 -14.31 -1.01 9.91
C ARG A 145 -13.01 -0.23 9.77
N ARG A 146 -13.09 1.10 9.61
CA ARG A 146 -11.91 1.95 9.61
C ARG A 146 -11.09 1.79 10.90
N VAL A 147 -11.75 1.74 12.06
CA VAL A 147 -11.06 1.52 13.34
C VAL A 147 -10.36 0.15 13.37
N ALA A 148 -10.96 -0.88 12.78
CA ALA A 148 -10.31 -2.19 12.66
C ALA A 148 -9.00 -2.11 11.84
N HIS A 149 -8.98 -1.40 10.71
CA HIS A 149 -7.77 -1.14 9.92
C HIS A 149 -6.71 -0.36 10.71
N ILE A 150 -7.12 0.69 11.44
CA ILE A 150 -6.22 1.47 12.30
C ILE A 150 -5.60 0.56 13.39
N ILE A 151 -6.38 -0.32 14.02
CA ILE A 151 -5.87 -1.27 15.01
C ILE A 151 -4.89 -2.25 14.36
N ALA A 152 -5.19 -2.78 13.18
CA ALA A 152 -4.28 -3.64 12.43
C ALA A 152 -2.95 -2.92 12.12
N ASP A 153 -2.98 -1.63 11.74
CA ASP A 153 -1.79 -0.79 11.54
C ASP A 153 -0.97 -0.63 12.82
N GLN A 154 -1.63 -0.41 13.97
CA GLN A 154 -0.94 -0.31 15.27
C GLN A 154 -0.27 -1.63 15.66
N VAL A 155 -0.94 -2.77 15.47
CA VAL A 155 -0.40 -4.11 15.71
C VAL A 155 0.79 -4.38 14.79
N TYR A 156 0.63 -4.09 13.49
CA TYR A 156 1.69 -4.21 12.49
C TYR A 156 2.92 -3.39 12.88
N THR A 157 2.73 -2.12 13.21
CA THR A 157 3.81 -1.20 13.58
C THR A 157 4.52 -1.64 14.85
N ALA A 158 3.77 -2.07 15.88
CA ALA A 158 4.35 -2.50 17.16
C ALA A 158 5.27 -3.73 17.00
N ILE A 159 4.94 -4.64 16.09
CA ILE A 159 5.69 -5.90 15.89
C ILE A 159 6.80 -5.76 14.86
N THR A 160 6.58 -4.99 13.79
CA THR A 160 7.55 -4.89 12.67
C THR A 160 8.47 -3.67 12.77
N GLY A 161 8.09 -2.66 13.55
CA GLY A 161 8.77 -1.36 13.61
C GLY A 161 8.52 -0.48 12.38
N GLU A 162 7.71 -0.93 11.41
CA GLU A 162 7.37 -0.15 10.22
C GLU A 162 5.92 0.35 10.27
N THR A 163 5.64 1.45 9.60
CA THR A 163 4.28 1.97 9.47
C THR A 163 3.37 0.95 8.78
N GLY A 164 2.16 0.77 9.30
CA GLY A 164 1.13 -0.03 8.65
C GLY A 164 0.61 0.63 7.36
N TYR A 165 -0.32 -0.05 6.67
CA TYR A 165 -0.88 0.43 5.39
C TYR A 165 -2.36 0.02 5.19
N PHE A 166 -3.02 -0.45 6.25
CA PHE A 166 -4.38 -1.00 6.14
C PHE A 166 -5.46 0.08 6.16
N ASP A 167 -5.28 1.18 6.92
CA ASP A 167 -6.22 2.33 6.87
C ASP A 167 -5.97 3.18 5.61
N THR A 168 -6.19 2.57 4.45
CA THR A 168 -5.99 3.16 3.13
C THR A 168 -7.09 2.80 2.16
N ARG A 169 -7.18 3.54 1.06
CA ARG A 169 -8.13 3.33 -0.02
C ARG A 169 -7.41 3.03 -1.33
N VAL A 170 -8.14 2.43 -2.26
CA VAL A 170 -7.69 2.21 -3.63
C VAL A 170 -8.71 2.85 -4.56
N VAL A 171 -8.27 3.77 -5.41
CA VAL A 171 -9.04 4.22 -6.56
C VAL A 171 -8.64 3.38 -7.77
N TYR A 172 -9.60 3.04 -8.61
CA TYR A 172 -9.36 2.21 -9.79
C TYR A 172 -10.41 2.48 -10.89
N ILE A 173 -10.18 1.95 -12.07
CA ILE A 173 -11.12 1.97 -13.16
C ILE A 173 -11.98 0.71 -13.12
N ALA A 174 -13.27 0.87 -12.77
CA ALA A 174 -14.26 -0.20 -12.87
C ALA A 174 -14.77 -0.28 -14.31
N GLU A 175 -14.71 -1.49 -14.89
CA GLU A 175 -15.06 -1.72 -16.28
C GLU A 175 -16.28 -2.63 -16.42
N SER A 176 -17.24 -2.25 -17.25
CA SER A 176 -18.44 -3.02 -17.50
C SER A 176 -18.84 -2.97 -18.98
N GLY A 177 -19.77 -3.84 -19.38
CA GLY A 177 -20.24 -3.92 -20.77
C GLY A 177 -19.31 -4.77 -21.67
N PRO A 178 -19.71 -4.98 -22.93
CA PRO A 178 -18.95 -5.80 -23.88
C PRO A 178 -17.63 -5.11 -24.28
N ALA A 179 -16.63 -5.88 -24.70
CA ALA A 179 -15.30 -5.39 -25.05
C ALA A 179 -15.28 -4.24 -26.07
N ILE A 180 -16.20 -4.29 -27.04
CA ILE A 180 -16.34 -3.25 -28.08
C ILE A 180 -17.03 -1.95 -27.61
N LYS A 181 -17.64 -1.96 -26.41
CA LYS A 181 -18.35 -0.82 -25.82
C LYS A 181 -18.17 -0.85 -24.29
N ARG A 182 -16.94 -0.86 -23.84
CA ARG A 182 -16.59 -0.82 -22.41
C ARG A 182 -17.01 0.52 -21.81
N ILE A 183 -17.74 0.47 -20.71
CA ILE A 183 -18.02 1.62 -19.85
C ILE A 183 -16.97 1.59 -18.74
N LYS A 184 -16.22 2.67 -18.63
CA LYS A 184 -15.18 2.85 -17.60
C LYS A 184 -15.62 3.91 -16.62
N ARG A 185 -15.59 3.56 -15.33
CA ARG A 185 -15.96 4.44 -14.22
C ARG A 185 -14.81 4.53 -13.24
N LEU A 186 -14.59 5.73 -12.72
CA LEU A 186 -13.75 5.89 -11.55
C LEU A 186 -14.49 5.30 -10.35
N ALA A 187 -13.84 4.43 -9.62
CA ALA A 187 -14.37 3.78 -8.42
C ALA A 187 -13.34 3.83 -7.28
N ILE A 188 -13.81 3.77 -6.05
CA ILE A 188 -12.98 3.73 -4.84
C ILE A 188 -13.48 2.65 -3.90
N MET A 189 -12.57 2.05 -3.15
CA MET A 189 -12.82 1.03 -2.14
C MET A 189 -11.74 1.09 -1.06
N ASP A 190 -11.95 0.41 0.07
CA ASP A 190 -10.88 0.12 1.02
C ASP A 190 -9.84 -0.81 0.38
N GLN A 191 -8.63 -0.85 0.92
CA GLN A 191 -7.52 -1.62 0.32
C GLN A 191 -7.81 -3.13 0.20
N ASP A 192 -8.80 -3.64 0.92
CA ASP A 192 -9.23 -5.04 0.94
C ASP A 192 -10.45 -5.35 0.05
N GLY A 193 -10.95 -4.34 -0.70
CA GLY A 193 -12.09 -4.45 -1.61
C GLY A 193 -13.45 -4.07 -1.02
N ALA A 194 -13.51 -3.78 0.29
CA ALA A 194 -14.75 -3.36 0.94
C ALA A 194 -15.13 -1.90 0.62
N ASN A 195 -16.32 -1.49 1.00
CA ASN A 195 -16.84 -0.11 0.88
C ASN A 195 -16.75 0.48 -0.55
N HIS A 196 -16.92 -0.38 -1.55
CA HIS A 196 -16.89 0.01 -2.96
C HIS A 196 -17.97 1.08 -3.27
N ARG A 197 -17.55 2.13 -3.98
CA ARG A 197 -18.47 3.11 -4.57
C ARG A 197 -17.91 3.71 -5.86
N TYR A 198 -18.80 4.10 -6.76
CA TYR A 198 -18.42 4.84 -7.97
C TYR A 198 -18.21 6.31 -7.65
N LEU A 199 -17.19 6.92 -8.27
CA LEU A 199 -16.93 8.36 -8.23
C LEU A 199 -17.42 9.08 -9.49
N THR A 200 -17.61 8.33 -10.60
CA THR A 200 -18.19 8.85 -11.86
C THR A 200 -19.28 7.93 -12.38
N ASP A 201 -20.17 8.46 -13.18
CA ASP A 201 -21.35 7.77 -13.72
C ASP A 201 -21.06 6.88 -14.97
N GLY A 202 -19.88 7.07 -15.60
CA GLY A 202 -19.48 6.36 -16.82
C GLY A 202 -19.96 7.02 -18.12
N SER A 203 -20.48 8.24 -18.07
CA SER A 203 -20.86 9.02 -19.26
C SER A 203 -19.66 9.43 -20.12
N ASN A 204 -18.49 9.55 -19.50
CA ASN A 204 -17.23 9.89 -20.16
C ASN A 204 -16.18 8.81 -19.91
N LEU A 205 -15.29 8.59 -20.87
CA LEU A 205 -14.14 7.72 -20.70
C LEU A 205 -13.22 8.32 -19.65
N VAL A 206 -12.87 7.53 -18.63
CA VAL A 206 -11.91 7.89 -17.56
C VAL A 206 -10.77 6.87 -17.51
N LEU A 207 -9.54 7.32 -17.24
CA LEU A 207 -8.33 6.50 -17.28
C LEU A 207 -7.32 6.99 -16.24
N THR A 208 -6.39 6.11 -15.87
CA THR A 208 -5.13 6.38 -15.14
C THR A 208 -5.29 7.26 -13.90
N PRO A 209 -6.16 6.89 -12.93
CA PRO A 209 -6.23 7.63 -11.67
C PRO A 209 -4.92 7.54 -10.89
N ARG A 210 -4.57 8.60 -10.15
CA ARG A 210 -3.40 8.63 -9.27
C ARG A 210 -3.72 9.41 -8.01
N PHE A 211 -3.41 8.84 -6.85
CA PHE A 211 -3.57 9.53 -5.57
C PHE A 211 -2.48 10.58 -5.33
N SER A 212 -2.88 11.66 -4.68
CA SER A 212 -1.96 12.56 -3.97
C SER A 212 -1.32 11.81 -2.80
N PRO A 213 -0.01 11.96 -2.55
CA PRO A 213 0.64 11.34 -1.40
C PRO A 213 0.31 12.03 -0.06
N THR A 214 -0.27 13.23 -0.09
CA THR A 214 -0.50 14.07 1.10
C THR A 214 -1.97 14.39 1.37
N ALA A 215 -2.88 14.09 0.43
CA ALA A 215 -4.29 14.46 0.54
C ALA A 215 -5.20 13.40 -0.07
N GLN A 216 -6.49 13.41 0.31
CA GLN A 216 -7.52 12.58 -0.30
C GLN A 216 -7.96 13.19 -1.65
N GLU A 217 -6.99 13.37 -2.52
CA GLU A 217 -7.16 13.90 -3.86
C GLU A 217 -6.57 12.96 -4.90
N ILE A 218 -7.17 12.94 -6.07
CA ILE A 218 -6.69 12.15 -7.20
C ILE A 218 -6.61 13.00 -8.45
N THR A 219 -5.62 12.72 -9.29
CA THR A 219 -5.63 13.12 -10.70
C THR A 219 -6.13 11.96 -11.54
N TYR A 220 -6.82 12.25 -12.63
CA TYR A 220 -7.21 11.26 -13.63
C TYR A 220 -7.42 11.92 -15.00
N LEU A 221 -7.33 11.12 -16.05
CA LEU A 221 -7.64 11.54 -17.41
C LEU A 221 -9.13 11.30 -17.67
N SER A 222 -9.83 12.29 -18.23
CA SER A 222 -11.20 12.12 -18.71
C SER A 222 -11.37 12.73 -20.11
N TYR A 223 -12.18 12.05 -20.92
CA TYR A 223 -12.57 12.49 -22.28
C TYR A 223 -13.94 13.16 -22.24
N PHE A 224 -14.01 14.33 -21.61
CA PHE A 224 -15.23 15.11 -21.60
C PHE A 224 -15.45 15.76 -22.97
N ARG A 225 -16.59 15.46 -23.64
CA ARG A 225 -16.89 15.88 -25.02
C ARG A 225 -15.78 15.51 -26.01
N ASP A 226 -15.25 14.28 -25.87
CA ASP A 226 -14.17 13.73 -26.71
C ASP A 226 -12.84 14.50 -26.65
N VAL A 227 -12.69 15.42 -25.70
CA VAL A 227 -11.44 16.15 -25.44
C VAL A 227 -10.76 15.58 -24.20
N PRO A 228 -9.55 14.98 -24.34
CA PRO A 228 -8.80 14.46 -23.18
C PRO A 228 -8.29 15.61 -22.32
N ARG A 229 -8.59 15.56 -21.02
CA ARG A 229 -8.12 16.53 -20.03
C ARG A 229 -7.78 15.82 -18.73
N VAL A 230 -6.77 16.35 -18.05
CA VAL A 230 -6.43 15.92 -16.69
C VAL A 230 -7.32 16.68 -15.70
N TYR A 231 -7.94 15.92 -14.82
CA TYR A 231 -8.78 16.43 -13.73
C TYR A 231 -8.12 16.21 -12.39
N LEU A 232 -8.35 17.13 -11.48
CA LEU A 232 -8.13 16.99 -10.05
C LEU A 232 -9.50 16.77 -9.39
N PHE A 233 -9.60 15.75 -8.55
CA PHE A 233 -10.82 15.37 -7.84
C PHE A 233 -10.53 15.19 -6.35
N ASN A 234 -11.21 15.93 -5.50
CA ASN A 234 -11.17 15.78 -4.06
C ASN A 234 -12.23 14.76 -3.64
N ILE A 235 -11.80 13.65 -3.00
CA ILE A 235 -12.64 12.49 -2.68
C ILE A 235 -13.66 12.82 -1.58
N ASP A 236 -13.29 13.66 -0.62
CA ASP A 236 -14.10 13.94 0.55
C ASP A 236 -15.21 14.96 0.24
N THR A 237 -14.90 15.95 -0.60
CA THR A 237 -15.85 17.01 -0.98
C THR A 237 -16.60 16.74 -2.28
N GLY A 238 -16.11 15.79 -3.11
CA GLY A 238 -16.61 15.56 -4.46
C GLY A 238 -16.28 16.68 -5.46
N ARG A 239 -15.48 17.67 -5.07
CA ARG A 239 -15.10 18.78 -5.96
C ARG A 239 -14.17 18.28 -7.05
N GLN A 240 -14.48 18.68 -8.27
CA GLN A 240 -13.72 18.34 -9.47
C GLN A 240 -13.33 19.62 -10.21
N GLU A 241 -12.09 19.67 -10.71
CA GLU A 241 -11.61 20.78 -11.54
C GLU A 241 -10.66 20.28 -12.63
N VAL A 242 -10.63 20.99 -13.76
CA VAL A 242 -9.64 20.75 -14.82
C VAL A 242 -8.29 21.27 -14.37
N LEU A 243 -7.26 20.43 -14.48
CA LEU A 243 -5.92 20.76 -14.02
C LEU A 243 -5.27 21.85 -14.89
N GLY A 244 -5.51 21.86 -16.20
CA GLY A 244 -5.02 22.86 -17.12
C GLY A 244 -5.55 22.64 -18.55
N ASP A 245 -5.44 23.65 -19.37
CA ASP A 245 -5.69 23.58 -20.81
C ASP A 245 -4.35 23.51 -21.54
N PHE A 246 -4.00 22.30 -21.96
CA PHE A 246 -2.69 22.02 -22.56
C PHE A 246 -2.81 21.95 -24.09
N PRO A 247 -1.78 22.42 -24.84
CA PRO A 247 -1.81 22.41 -26.30
C PRO A 247 -1.74 21.02 -26.93
N GLY A 248 -1.34 20.00 -26.12
CA GLY A 248 -1.19 18.62 -26.56
C GLY A 248 -1.96 17.63 -25.69
N MET A 249 -1.99 16.36 -26.14
CA MET A 249 -2.55 15.27 -25.35
C MET A 249 -1.70 15.01 -24.12
N THR A 250 -2.29 15.13 -22.93
CA THR A 250 -1.65 14.85 -21.65
C THR A 250 -2.06 13.49 -21.10
N TYR A 251 -1.12 12.76 -20.49
CA TYR A 251 -1.38 11.44 -19.89
C TYR A 251 -0.39 11.10 -18.78
N ALA A 252 -0.74 10.06 -18.02
CA ALA A 252 0.03 9.55 -16.89
C ALA A 252 0.40 10.59 -15.81
N PRO A 253 -0.56 11.47 -15.38
CA PRO A 253 -0.28 12.47 -14.37
C PRO A 253 0.07 11.82 -13.03
N ARG A 254 1.09 12.31 -12.31
CA ARG A 254 1.47 11.90 -10.96
C ARG A 254 1.83 13.11 -10.11
N PHE A 255 1.44 13.08 -8.84
CA PHE A 255 1.83 14.12 -7.90
C PHE A 255 3.31 14.07 -7.54
N SER A 256 3.87 15.23 -7.19
CA SER A 256 5.11 15.32 -6.43
C SER A 256 4.92 14.79 -5.00
N PRO A 257 5.99 14.36 -4.31
CA PRO A 257 5.89 13.81 -2.95
C PRO A 257 5.29 14.76 -1.91
N ASP A 258 5.41 16.05 -2.11
CA ASP A 258 4.81 17.10 -1.26
C ASP A 258 3.37 17.46 -1.65
N GLY A 259 2.84 16.88 -2.75
CA GLY A 259 1.50 17.15 -3.25
C GLY A 259 1.31 18.50 -3.94
N ASN A 260 2.36 19.32 -4.10
CA ASN A 260 2.26 20.69 -4.61
C ASN A 260 2.41 20.80 -6.13
N ALA A 261 2.86 19.76 -6.79
CA ALA A 261 3.03 19.70 -8.24
C ALA A 261 2.51 18.39 -8.83
N VAL A 262 2.28 18.40 -10.14
CA VAL A 262 1.96 17.21 -10.92
C VAL A 262 2.95 17.10 -12.07
N ILE A 263 3.54 15.91 -12.25
CA ILE A 263 4.36 15.56 -13.39
C ILE A 263 3.55 14.70 -14.36
N PHE A 264 3.68 14.94 -15.65
CA PHE A 264 2.89 14.25 -16.67
C PHE A 264 3.64 14.23 -18.01
N SER A 265 3.16 13.38 -18.91
CA SER A 265 3.62 13.36 -20.30
C SER A 265 2.68 14.19 -21.16
N MET A 266 3.23 14.98 -22.09
CA MET A 266 2.45 15.72 -23.07
C MET A 266 2.95 15.45 -24.47
N ALA A 267 2.06 14.98 -25.34
CA ALA A 267 2.34 14.74 -26.75
C ALA A 267 2.00 16.00 -27.56
N THR A 268 2.98 16.52 -28.30
CA THR A 268 2.84 17.67 -29.19
C THR A 268 3.62 17.39 -30.45
N ASP A 269 3.01 17.62 -31.62
CA ASP A 269 3.66 17.50 -32.95
C ASP A 269 4.32 16.11 -33.22
N GLY A 270 3.73 15.05 -32.67
CA GLY A 270 4.20 13.68 -32.86
C GLY A 270 5.34 13.24 -31.91
N ASN A 271 5.81 14.11 -31.02
CA ASN A 271 6.73 13.79 -29.95
C ASN A 271 6.05 13.84 -28.58
N SER A 272 6.62 13.21 -27.58
CA SER A 272 6.11 13.23 -26.20
C SER A 272 7.24 13.54 -25.24
N ASP A 273 7.04 14.57 -24.43
CA ASP A 273 7.97 15.04 -23.43
C ASP A 273 7.34 15.06 -22.02
N ILE A 274 8.20 15.15 -21.02
CA ILE A 274 7.81 15.25 -19.61
C ILE A 274 7.69 16.71 -19.22
N TYR A 275 6.59 17.03 -18.54
CA TYR A 275 6.29 18.35 -18.00
C TYR A 275 5.96 18.22 -16.50
N ALA A 276 6.34 19.24 -15.75
CA ALA A 276 5.92 19.42 -14.35
C ALA A 276 5.07 20.69 -14.24
N MET A 277 3.98 20.63 -13.49
CA MET A 277 3.11 21.78 -13.25
C MET A 277 2.97 22.03 -11.75
N ASP A 278 3.21 23.25 -11.34
CA ASP A 278 2.91 23.74 -9.99
C ASP A 278 1.38 23.92 -9.84
N LEU A 279 0.79 23.26 -8.86
CA LEU A 279 -0.67 23.24 -8.68
C LEU A 279 -1.24 24.57 -8.20
N ARG A 280 -0.46 25.39 -7.53
CA ARG A 280 -0.90 26.70 -7.04
C ARG A 280 -0.91 27.74 -8.15
N THR A 281 0.17 27.80 -8.96
CA THR A 281 0.31 28.80 -10.03
C THR A 281 -0.24 28.36 -11.38
N ARG A 282 -0.51 27.05 -11.54
CA ARG A 282 -0.93 26.38 -12.79
C ARG A 282 0.09 26.54 -13.94
N ARG A 283 1.34 26.89 -13.61
CA ARG A 283 2.40 26.99 -14.60
C ARG A 283 3.01 25.64 -14.86
N ALA A 284 2.99 25.19 -16.12
CA ALA A 284 3.69 24.01 -16.60
C ALA A 284 5.07 24.36 -17.13
N THR A 285 6.08 23.54 -16.81
CA THR A 285 7.46 23.66 -17.28
C THR A 285 7.84 22.34 -17.95
N ARG A 286 8.41 22.42 -19.16
CA ARG A 286 8.95 21.27 -19.88
C ARG A 286 10.24 20.81 -19.19
N ILE A 287 10.34 19.52 -18.88
CA ILE A 287 11.50 18.91 -18.18
C ILE A 287 12.40 18.19 -19.18
N THR A 288 11.83 17.47 -20.16
CA THR A 288 12.64 16.86 -21.24
C THR A 288 12.42 17.59 -22.56
N ASP A 289 13.51 17.67 -23.35
CA ASP A 289 13.54 18.23 -24.70
C ASP A 289 14.42 17.33 -25.56
N HIS A 290 13.83 16.23 -26.07
CA HIS A 290 14.54 15.23 -26.81
C HIS A 290 13.63 14.64 -27.92
N PRO A 291 14.15 14.28 -29.11
CA PRO A 291 13.31 13.71 -30.19
C PRO A 291 12.74 12.31 -29.88
N ALA A 292 13.18 11.66 -28.81
CA ALA A 292 12.60 10.39 -28.34
C ALA A 292 11.30 10.63 -27.56
N ILE A 293 10.47 9.60 -27.52
CA ILE A 293 9.21 9.57 -26.79
C ILE A 293 9.48 9.33 -25.30
N ASP A 294 9.37 10.37 -24.48
CA ASP A 294 9.53 10.33 -23.03
C ASP A 294 8.16 10.30 -22.34
N THR A 295 7.92 9.25 -21.52
CA THR A 295 6.58 9.04 -20.93
C THR A 295 6.62 8.44 -19.53
N SER A 296 5.44 8.45 -18.87
CA SER A 296 5.18 7.80 -17.58
C SER A 296 6.15 8.21 -16.48
N PRO A 297 6.34 9.52 -16.21
CA PRO A 297 7.26 9.98 -15.19
C PRO A 297 6.76 9.67 -13.77
N SER A 298 7.72 9.48 -12.84
CA SER A 298 7.47 9.34 -11.40
C SER A 298 8.61 9.98 -10.62
N PHE A 299 8.29 10.87 -9.68
CA PHE A 299 9.28 11.46 -8.77
C PHE A 299 9.83 10.43 -7.79
N SER A 300 11.09 10.61 -7.40
CA SER A 300 11.65 10.02 -6.18
C SER A 300 10.95 10.60 -4.94
N PRO A 301 10.95 9.90 -3.78
CA PRO A 301 10.31 10.41 -2.55
C PRO A 301 10.90 11.73 -2.03
N ARG A 302 12.14 12.08 -2.43
CA ARG A 302 12.79 13.34 -2.10
C ARG A 302 12.57 14.43 -3.13
N ALA A 303 11.85 14.13 -4.22
CA ALA A 303 11.64 15.03 -5.36
C ALA A 303 12.94 15.50 -6.05
N ASP A 304 14.08 14.87 -5.79
CA ASP A 304 15.39 15.20 -6.38
C ASP A 304 15.63 14.50 -7.72
N GLN A 305 14.92 13.42 -8.00
CA GLN A 305 15.04 12.63 -9.22
C GLN A 305 13.67 12.28 -9.81
N ILE A 306 13.68 11.94 -11.09
CA ILE A 306 12.52 11.43 -11.84
C ILE A 306 12.95 10.14 -12.53
N VAL A 307 12.11 9.10 -12.44
CA VAL A 307 12.19 7.92 -13.29
C VAL A 307 11.14 8.03 -14.39
N PHE A 308 11.47 7.62 -15.60
CA PHE A 308 10.57 7.68 -16.76
C PHE A 308 10.92 6.58 -17.78
N ASN A 309 10.06 6.35 -18.74
CA ASN A 309 10.42 5.50 -19.87
C ASN A 309 10.67 6.32 -21.14
N SER A 310 11.64 5.88 -21.93
CA SER A 310 12.08 6.54 -23.16
C SER A 310 12.53 5.50 -24.18
N ASP A 311 12.34 5.81 -25.46
CA ASP A 311 12.84 5.00 -26.57
C ASP A 311 14.15 5.54 -27.18
N ARG A 312 14.81 6.51 -26.51
CA ARG A 312 16.09 7.14 -26.96
C ARG A 312 17.24 6.16 -27.23
N GLY A 313 17.16 4.94 -26.69
CA GLY A 313 18.09 3.85 -26.91
C GLY A 313 17.64 2.87 -28.01
N GLY A 314 16.66 3.22 -28.85
CA GLY A 314 16.10 2.40 -29.92
C GLY A 314 14.94 1.50 -29.51
N SER A 315 14.66 1.36 -28.21
CA SER A 315 13.49 0.67 -27.65
C SER A 315 13.09 1.27 -26.31
N GLN A 316 11.84 1.09 -25.92
CA GLN A 316 11.34 1.58 -24.62
C GLN A 316 12.13 0.96 -23.45
N GLN A 317 12.80 1.81 -22.69
CA GLN A 317 13.60 1.45 -21.52
C GLN A 317 13.34 2.47 -20.38
N LEU A 318 13.76 2.11 -19.17
CA LEU A 318 13.67 3.01 -18.02
C LEU A 318 14.95 3.86 -17.91
N TYR A 319 14.72 5.11 -17.62
CA TYR A 319 15.75 6.12 -17.37
C TYR A 319 15.47 6.86 -16.07
N THR A 320 16.52 7.32 -15.42
CA THR A 320 16.46 8.29 -14.33
C THR A 320 17.09 9.60 -14.79
N MET A 321 16.67 10.72 -14.20
CA MET A 321 17.25 12.04 -14.36
C MET A 321 17.10 12.84 -13.09
N ASN A 322 17.84 13.93 -12.94
CA ASN A 322 17.58 14.92 -11.89
C ASN A 322 16.20 15.58 -12.13
N ALA A 323 15.61 16.16 -11.10
CA ALA A 323 14.30 16.81 -11.20
C ALA A 323 14.25 17.99 -12.18
N ASP A 324 15.42 18.58 -12.50
CA ASP A 324 15.59 19.66 -13.50
C ASP A 324 15.77 19.16 -14.94
N GLY A 325 15.71 17.84 -15.18
CA GLY A 325 15.90 17.22 -16.50
C GLY A 325 17.36 16.88 -16.86
N THR A 326 18.31 17.22 -16.02
CA THR A 326 19.74 16.91 -16.25
C THR A 326 20.11 15.50 -15.84
N ASN A 327 21.31 15.03 -16.22
CA ASN A 327 21.87 13.74 -15.81
C ASN A 327 21.00 12.53 -16.16
N VAL A 328 20.53 12.46 -17.42
CA VAL A 328 19.70 11.36 -17.88
C VAL A 328 20.53 10.08 -18.01
N GLN A 329 20.12 9.02 -17.30
CA GLN A 329 20.81 7.73 -17.27
C GLN A 329 19.84 6.58 -17.49
N ARG A 330 20.22 5.61 -18.34
CA ARG A 330 19.45 4.37 -18.51
C ARG A 330 19.69 3.45 -17.32
N ILE A 331 18.61 2.84 -16.79
CA ILE A 331 18.65 1.91 -15.65
C ILE A 331 18.13 0.50 -15.99
N SER A 332 17.45 0.27 -17.11
CA SER A 332 17.00 -1.05 -17.51
C SER A 332 17.84 -1.61 -18.66
N PHE A 333 18.36 -2.84 -18.50
CA PHE A 333 19.29 -3.48 -19.45
C PHE A 333 18.85 -4.90 -19.84
N GLY A 334 17.75 -5.40 -19.27
CA GLY A 334 17.19 -6.70 -19.62
C GLY A 334 16.59 -6.74 -21.03
N GLN A 335 16.25 -7.93 -21.49
CA GLN A 335 15.59 -8.12 -22.78
C GLN A 335 14.14 -7.63 -22.73
N GLY A 336 13.64 -7.11 -23.86
CA GLY A 336 12.27 -6.64 -24.02
C GLY A 336 12.12 -5.14 -23.80
N LYS A 337 10.86 -4.70 -23.61
CA LYS A 337 10.49 -3.31 -23.39
C LYS A 337 10.12 -3.10 -21.93
N TYR A 338 10.45 -1.94 -21.39
CA TYR A 338 10.10 -1.53 -20.02
C TYR A 338 9.22 -0.28 -20.07
N GLY A 339 8.28 -0.19 -19.15
CA GLY A 339 7.38 0.95 -19.07
C GLY A 339 6.73 1.11 -17.71
N THR A 340 5.90 2.13 -17.58
CA THR A 340 5.10 2.47 -16.40
C THR A 340 5.88 2.43 -15.07
N PRO A 341 7.08 3.05 -14.98
CA PRO A 341 7.85 3.01 -13.75
C PRO A 341 7.17 3.80 -12.64
N VAL A 342 7.28 3.30 -11.40
CA VAL A 342 6.77 3.96 -10.20
C VAL A 342 7.80 3.85 -9.09
N TRP A 343 8.29 5.00 -8.62
CA TRP A 343 9.22 5.02 -7.50
C TRP A 343 8.55 4.59 -6.20
N SER A 344 9.21 3.73 -5.43
CA SER A 344 8.75 3.32 -4.10
C SER A 344 8.73 4.53 -3.15
N PRO A 345 7.74 4.67 -2.25
CA PRO A 345 7.74 5.71 -1.23
C PRO A 345 8.95 5.62 -0.27
N ARG A 346 9.62 4.47 -0.22
CA ARG A 346 10.87 4.26 0.54
C ARG A 346 12.12 4.77 -0.18
N GLY A 347 12.05 4.98 -1.49
CA GLY A 347 13.16 5.42 -2.33
C GLY A 347 14.16 4.33 -2.74
N ASP A 348 14.01 3.13 -2.24
CA ASP A 348 14.92 2.01 -2.42
C ASP A 348 14.67 1.20 -3.70
N LEU A 349 13.45 1.25 -4.24
CA LEU A 349 13.04 0.47 -5.41
C LEU A 349 12.22 1.30 -6.41
N ILE A 350 12.20 0.83 -7.64
CA ILE A 350 11.33 1.27 -8.72
C ILE A 350 10.54 0.05 -9.17
N ALA A 351 9.20 0.11 -9.11
CA ALA A 351 8.32 -0.87 -9.74
C ALA A 351 8.14 -0.54 -11.22
N PHE A 352 7.96 -1.54 -12.05
CA PHE A 352 7.84 -1.37 -13.50
C PHE A 352 7.01 -2.49 -14.16
N THR A 353 6.53 -2.22 -15.36
CA THR A 353 6.03 -3.24 -16.28
C THR A 353 7.13 -3.59 -17.29
N ARG A 354 7.33 -4.88 -17.56
CA ARG A 354 8.23 -5.38 -18.61
C ARG A 354 7.45 -6.23 -19.60
N ILE A 355 7.71 -6.04 -20.88
CA ILE A 355 7.13 -6.86 -21.96
C ILE A 355 8.27 -7.59 -22.66
N ASN A 356 8.23 -8.92 -22.64
CA ASN A 356 9.22 -9.74 -23.30
C ASN A 356 8.57 -10.97 -23.92
N GLN A 357 8.81 -11.21 -25.21
CA GLN A 357 8.29 -12.37 -25.98
C GLN A 357 6.76 -12.58 -25.82
N GLY A 358 6.00 -11.48 -25.84
CA GLY A 358 4.54 -11.53 -25.72
C GLY A 358 3.99 -11.71 -24.30
N ASN A 359 4.84 -11.86 -23.30
CA ASN A 359 4.45 -11.91 -21.88
C ASN A 359 4.69 -10.58 -21.21
N PHE A 360 3.78 -10.24 -20.30
CA PHE A 360 3.89 -9.07 -19.44
C PHE A 360 4.34 -9.48 -18.04
N TYR A 361 5.14 -8.64 -17.42
CA TYR A 361 5.68 -8.84 -16.08
C TYR A 361 5.55 -7.56 -15.28
N VAL A 362 5.19 -7.67 -14.01
CA VAL A 362 5.43 -6.63 -12.99
C VAL A 362 6.68 -7.00 -12.23
N GLY A 363 7.59 -6.06 -12.10
CA GLY A 363 8.87 -6.26 -11.43
C GLY A 363 9.30 -5.05 -10.62
N VAL A 364 10.41 -5.21 -9.90
CA VAL A 364 11.10 -4.17 -9.14
C VAL A 364 12.60 -4.20 -9.42
N MET A 365 13.23 -3.03 -9.36
CA MET A 365 14.69 -2.89 -9.42
C MET A 365 15.13 -1.73 -8.52
N ARG A 366 16.40 -1.67 -8.17
CA ARG A 366 16.98 -0.50 -7.50
C ARG A 366 17.08 0.70 -8.46
N PRO A 367 17.15 1.95 -7.95
CA PRO A 367 17.29 3.14 -8.78
C PRO A 367 18.54 3.16 -9.67
N ASP A 368 19.58 2.39 -9.31
CA ASP A 368 20.78 2.18 -10.14
C ASP A 368 20.59 1.12 -11.24
N GLY A 369 19.41 0.51 -11.34
CA GLY A 369 19.09 -0.58 -12.26
C GLY A 369 19.50 -1.97 -11.79
N GLY A 370 20.19 -2.08 -10.65
CA GLY A 370 20.60 -3.35 -10.07
C GLY A 370 19.45 -4.10 -9.38
N GLY A 371 19.63 -5.42 -9.19
CA GLY A 371 18.72 -6.23 -8.40
C GLY A 371 17.33 -6.38 -9.02
N GLU A 372 17.21 -6.38 -10.35
CA GLU A 372 15.94 -6.63 -11.03
C GLU A 372 15.33 -7.95 -10.58
N ARG A 373 14.06 -7.91 -10.19
CA ARG A 373 13.25 -9.09 -9.85
C ARG A 373 11.88 -8.96 -10.50
N LEU A 374 11.42 -10.02 -11.15
CA LEU A 374 10.06 -10.13 -11.67
C LEU A 374 9.20 -10.80 -10.61
N LEU A 375 8.12 -10.14 -10.22
CA LEU A 375 7.24 -10.57 -9.13
C LEU A 375 5.99 -11.25 -9.65
N ALA A 376 5.42 -10.79 -10.77
CA ALA A 376 4.24 -11.35 -11.40
C ALA A 376 4.41 -11.44 -12.90
N GLN A 377 3.75 -12.45 -13.51
CA GLN A 377 3.73 -12.68 -14.96
C GLN A 377 2.29 -12.98 -15.40
N GLY A 378 1.92 -12.54 -16.61
CA GLY A 378 0.61 -12.83 -17.19
C GLY A 378 0.52 -12.48 -18.67
N PHE A 379 -0.67 -12.73 -19.24
CA PHE A 379 -1.00 -12.32 -20.60
C PHE A 379 -0.92 -10.80 -20.75
N LEU A 380 -1.48 -10.07 -19.78
CA LEU A 380 -1.31 -8.64 -19.61
C LEU A 380 -1.31 -8.37 -18.10
N VAL A 381 -0.23 -7.85 -17.56
CA VAL A 381 -0.11 -7.35 -16.20
C VAL A 381 0.57 -5.99 -16.23
N GLU A 382 -0.07 -4.97 -15.63
CA GLU A 382 0.36 -3.57 -15.75
C GLU A 382 -0.04 -2.70 -14.56
N ALA A 383 0.39 -1.43 -14.65
CA ALA A 383 0.05 -0.34 -13.76
C ALA A 383 0.33 -0.63 -12.27
N PRO A 384 1.58 -0.99 -11.91
CA PRO A 384 1.93 -1.17 -10.51
C PRO A 384 1.74 0.12 -9.72
N THR A 385 1.21 -0.02 -8.50
CA THR A 385 1.12 1.05 -7.49
C THR A 385 1.58 0.51 -6.15
N TRP A 386 2.24 1.35 -5.35
CA TRP A 386 2.79 0.98 -4.05
C TRP A 386 1.79 1.20 -2.92
N SER A 387 1.79 0.32 -1.93
CA SER A 387 1.28 0.67 -0.60
C SER A 387 2.10 1.82 0.00
N PRO A 388 1.53 2.66 0.89
CA PRO A 388 2.26 3.84 1.41
C PRO A 388 3.53 3.50 2.18
N ASN A 389 3.65 2.28 2.74
CA ASN A 389 4.88 1.82 3.37
C ASN A 389 5.88 1.14 2.41
N GLY A 390 5.57 1.04 1.12
CA GLY A 390 6.47 0.49 0.11
C GLY A 390 6.74 -1.02 0.23
N ARG A 391 5.86 -1.78 0.89
CA ARG A 391 6.03 -3.24 1.09
C ARG A 391 5.22 -4.10 0.14
N VAL A 392 4.13 -3.55 -0.37
CA VAL A 392 3.18 -4.26 -1.23
C VAL A 392 2.96 -3.48 -2.51
N LEU A 393 2.87 -4.18 -3.62
CA LEU A 393 2.42 -3.64 -4.91
C LEU A 393 0.98 -4.10 -5.17
N MET A 394 0.19 -3.21 -5.75
CA MET A 394 -1.06 -3.57 -6.40
C MET A 394 -0.92 -3.32 -7.90
N TYR A 395 -1.51 -4.17 -8.72
CA TYR A 395 -1.49 -4.09 -10.18
C TYR A 395 -2.75 -4.74 -10.75
N PHE A 396 -3.02 -4.56 -12.03
CA PHE A 396 -4.08 -5.31 -12.67
C PHE A 396 -3.52 -6.39 -13.60
N ALA A 397 -4.31 -7.46 -13.77
CA ALA A 397 -4.03 -8.51 -14.72
C ALA A 397 -5.27 -8.78 -15.57
N GLN A 398 -5.08 -8.99 -16.87
CA GLN A 398 -6.11 -9.40 -17.80
C GLN A 398 -5.83 -10.82 -18.28
N SER A 399 -6.87 -11.66 -18.26
CA SER A 399 -6.81 -13.00 -18.84
C SER A 399 -6.96 -12.95 -20.35
N PRO A 400 -6.39 -13.91 -21.11
CA PRO A 400 -6.62 -14.03 -22.55
C PRO A 400 -8.12 -14.16 -22.86
N THR A 401 -8.56 -13.57 -23.98
CA THR A 401 -9.89 -13.84 -24.53
C THR A 401 -9.83 -15.12 -25.35
N ARG A 402 -10.69 -16.07 -25.07
CA ARG A 402 -10.80 -17.33 -25.80
C ARG A 402 -11.59 -17.15 -27.12
N ALA A 403 -11.47 -18.13 -28.03
CA ALA A 403 -12.18 -18.10 -29.31
C ALA A 403 -13.72 -18.08 -29.18
N ASP A 404 -14.25 -18.60 -28.08
CA ASP A 404 -15.68 -18.57 -27.73
C ASP A 404 -16.14 -17.23 -27.12
N GLY A 405 -15.23 -16.22 -27.02
CA GLY A 405 -15.49 -14.92 -26.41
C GLY A 405 -15.43 -14.91 -24.88
N SER A 406 -15.18 -16.05 -24.24
CA SER A 406 -14.95 -16.11 -22.79
C SER A 406 -13.54 -15.64 -22.44
N GLY A 407 -13.31 -15.28 -21.18
CA GLY A 407 -12.04 -14.70 -20.73
C GLY A 407 -12.02 -13.18 -20.91
N GLY A 408 -10.85 -12.59 -21.11
CA GLY A 408 -10.64 -11.16 -21.22
C GLY A 408 -10.99 -10.37 -19.93
N ARG A 409 -11.17 -11.07 -18.81
CA ARG A 409 -11.50 -10.48 -17.51
C ARG A 409 -10.28 -9.74 -16.95
N THR A 410 -10.52 -8.54 -16.47
CA THR A 410 -9.48 -7.69 -15.85
C THR A 410 -9.72 -7.61 -14.35
N ARG A 411 -8.69 -7.95 -13.56
CA ARG A 411 -8.77 -8.04 -12.09
C ARG A 411 -7.60 -7.38 -11.42
N LEU A 412 -7.79 -6.94 -10.17
CA LEU A 412 -6.74 -6.38 -9.34
C LEU A 412 -6.08 -7.46 -8.50
N PHE A 413 -4.77 -7.34 -8.35
CA PHE A 413 -3.96 -8.20 -7.50
C PHE A 413 -3.04 -7.37 -6.62
N SER A 414 -2.81 -7.84 -5.41
CA SER A 414 -1.71 -7.38 -4.56
C SER A 414 -0.62 -8.45 -4.47
N ILE A 415 0.64 -8.01 -4.33
CA ILE A 415 1.79 -8.88 -4.17
C ILE A 415 2.83 -8.19 -3.29
N ASP A 416 3.41 -8.91 -2.35
CA ASP A 416 4.49 -8.40 -1.54
C ASP A 416 5.85 -8.46 -2.28
N LEU A 417 6.87 -7.85 -1.70
CA LEU A 417 8.21 -7.82 -2.30
C LEU A 417 8.91 -9.18 -2.34
N THR A 418 8.40 -10.22 -1.67
CA THR A 418 8.91 -11.58 -1.79
C THR A 418 8.44 -12.27 -3.08
N GLY A 419 7.32 -11.81 -3.65
CA GLY A 419 6.67 -12.41 -4.81
C GLY A 419 5.82 -13.65 -4.51
N TYR A 420 5.71 -14.05 -3.25
CA TYR A 420 4.97 -15.27 -2.85
C TYR A 420 3.56 -15.00 -2.34
N ASN A 421 3.29 -13.81 -1.78
CA ASN A 421 2.00 -13.47 -1.22
C ASN A 421 1.14 -12.70 -2.23
N GLN A 422 0.86 -13.33 -3.38
CA GLN A 422 -0.03 -12.77 -4.40
C GLN A 422 -1.49 -13.07 -4.03
N ARG A 423 -2.34 -12.03 -4.06
CA ARG A 423 -3.78 -12.14 -3.74
C ARG A 423 -4.61 -11.35 -4.73
N GLU A 424 -5.75 -11.89 -5.15
CA GLU A 424 -6.79 -11.15 -5.88
C GLU A 424 -7.52 -10.23 -4.92
N ILE A 425 -7.73 -8.96 -5.33
CA ILE A 425 -8.60 -8.01 -4.65
C ILE A 425 -9.95 -8.06 -5.34
N LEU A 426 -10.96 -8.51 -4.60
CA LEU A 426 -12.29 -8.69 -5.14
C LEU A 426 -12.95 -7.35 -5.46
N THR A 427 -13.44 -7.22 -6.67
CA THR A 427 -14.20 -6.05 -7.15
C THR A 427 -15.53 -6.50 -7.76
N PRO A 428 -16.60 -5.70 -7.69
CA PRO A 428 -17.91 -6.07 -8.24
C PRO A 428 -17.91 -6.32 -9.75
N GLN A 429 -16.98 -5.71 -10.48
CA GLN A 429 -16.83 -5.78 -11.93
C GLN A 429 -15.37 -5.93 -12.31
N ASP A 430 -15.07 -6.02 -13.62
CA ASP A 430 -13.70 -5.93 -14.11
C ASP A 430 -13.04 -4.64 -13.63
N ALA A 431 -11.75 -4.66 -13.33
CA ALA A 431 -11.04 -3.55 -12.70
C ALA A 431 -9.62 -3.41 -13.24
N SER A 432 -9.23 -2.17 -13.58
CA SER A 432 -7.89 -1.82 -14.07
C SER A 432 -7.35 -0.55 -13.42
N ASP A 433 -6.10 -0.23 -13.71
CA ASP A 433 -5.42 1.02 -13.30
C ASP A 433 -5.56 1.37 -11.81
N PRO A 434 -5.18 0.50 -10.87
CA PRO A 434 -5.27 0.81 -9.45
C PRO A 434 -4.30 1.93 -9.05
N ALA A 435 -4.73 2.77 -8.10
CA ALA A 435 -3.86 3.72 -7.42
C ALA A 435 -4.14 3.67 -5.92
N TRP A 436 -3.11 3.40 -5.14
CA TRP A 436 -3.17 3.28 -3.70
C TRP A 436 -3.07 4.65 -3.04
N SER A 437 -3.90 4.92 -2.03
CA SER A 437 -3.89 6.18 -1.27
C SER A 437 -2.74 6.21 -0.24
N PRO A 438 -2.37 7.41 0.27
CA PRO A 438 -1.71 7.49 1.57
C PRO A 438 -2.62 6.96 2.67
N LEU A 439 -2.08 6.85 3.91
CA LEU A 439 -2.91 6.61 5.10
C LEU A 439 -4.00 7.71 5.19
N ILE A 440 -5.17 7.33 5.64
CA ILE A 440 -6.28 8.28 5.83
C ILE A 440 -5.99 9.09 7.11
N PRO A 441 -5.98 10.44 7.05
CA PRO A 441 -5.66 11.29 8.20
C PRO A 441 -6.69 11.21 9.33
#